data_43b1a193a314cad104124aeb5b7ef248
#
_entry.id   43b1a193a314cad104124aeb5b7ef248
#
_cell.length_a   1.000
_cell.length_b   1.000
_cell.length_c   1.000
_cell.angle_alpha   90.00
_cell.angle_beta   90.00
_cell.angle_gamma   90.00
#
_symmetry.space_group_name_H-M   'P 1'
#
loop_
_entity.id
_entity.type
_entity.pdbx_description
1 polymer ?
#
loop_
_entity_poly.entity_id
_entity_poly.type
_entity_poly.pdbx_seq_one_letter_code
_entity_poly.pdbx_strand_id
1 'polypeptide(L)'
;MKIAKPSAHGFDASRLAAIDALLQTRYLDSGKLPNAQLLIARDGEVLHFSHAGAAREGGKTVDEGSLFRIASMTKPITSVAFMMLVEQGLVAVDTPVPHVLPEFKDIGVYNGGGGGVPFVTKPTAEPMRLIDLLRHTAGLTYSFQNRSNIDAAYREGKIENWHGGHDLDGFVAALAEIPLEFSPGTAWNYSVATDVLGAVVQRVSGLPLDQFFKTRIFAPLKMKDTFFQVPKGKIDRLTDCYTLIPGKGRVMYDRGADSAWSRMPKLVSGGGGLVSTALDYHRFNTMLLNGGELDGARILGRKTLALMTQNHLPGKSDLATMSKSLFSEASNAGTGFGLGFAITDDVAKTMVPGSQGEYYWGGMFSTAFFVDPVERVSMVFMTQLSPSSLYPIRRELKTMIYAAMT
;
A
#
# COMPACT_ATOMS: atom_id res chain seq x y z
N MET A 1 13.02 19.14 11.46
CA MET A 1 12.31 18.20 12.39
C MET A 1 13.18 17.97 13.62
N LYS A 2 12.59 17.68 14.81
CA LYS A 2 13.33 17.28 16.01
C LYS A 2 13.55 15.77 16.01
N ILE A 3 14.78 15.31 16.18
CA ILE A 3 15.13 13.89 16.37
C ILE A 3 15.41 13.68 17.85
N ALA A 4 14.73 12.71 18.47
CA ALA A 4 14.92 12.35 19.87
C ALA A 4 16.19 11.52 20.02
N LYS A 5 16.78 11.53 21.23
CA LYS A 5 17.99 10.75 21.52
C LYS A 5 17.64 9.24 21.51
N PRO A 6 18.20 8.40 20.61
CA PRO A 6 17.84 7.00 20.50
C PRO A 6 17.96 6.22 21.82
N SER A 7 19.03 6.45 22.59
CA SER A 7 19.25 5.75 23.88
C SER A 7 18.21 6.06 24.96
N ALA A 8 17.51 7.20 24.85
CA ALA A 8 16.40 7.51 25.76
C ALA A 8 15.11 6.73 25.45
N HIS A 9 15.08 6.09 24.29
CA HIS A 9 13.96 5.31 23.79
C HIS A 9 14.34 3.83 23.56
N GLY A 10 15.41 3.34 24.20
CA GLY A 10 15.82 1.94 24.12
C GLY A 10 16.39 1.55 22.75
N PHE A 11 17.14 2.45 22.11
CA PHE A 11 17.85 2.17 20.85
C PHE A 11 19.32 2.53 20.91
N ASP A 12 20.15 1.68 20.31
CA ASP A 12 21.57 1.93 20.11
C ASP A 12 21.79 2.80 18.86
N ALA A 13 22.30 4.02 19.06
CA ALA A 13 22.53 4.96 17.98
C ALA A 13 23.59 4.47 16.96
N SER A 14 24.57 3.68 17.38
CA SER A 14 25.60 3.16 16.49
C SER A 14 25.04 2.09 15.55
N ARG A 15 24.09 1.29 16.04
CA ARG A 15 23.37 0.29 15.23
C ARG A 15 22.40 0.95 14.25
N LEU A 16 21.77 2.06 14.63
CA LEU A 16 20.97 2.85 13.68
C LEU A 16 21.85 3.45 12.58
N ALA A 17 23.02 4.01 12.91
CA ALA A 17 23.98 4.50 11.93
C ALA A 17 24.51 3.40 10.99
N ALA A 18 24.61 2.15 11.46
CA ALA A 18 24.98 1.02 10.63
C ALA A 18 23.96 0.73 9.52
N ILE A 19 22.67 1.09 9.72
CA ILE A 19 21.65 0.99 8.67
C ILE A 19 21.96 1.97 7.53
N ASP A 20 22.36 3.20 7.85
CA ASP A 20 22.75 4.17 6.82
C ASP A 20 23.97 3.71 6.03
N ALA A 21 24.96 3.13 6.72
CA ALA A 21 26.13 2.55 6.06
C ALA A 21 25.74 1.40 5.10
N LEU A 22 24.81 0.54 5.49
CA LEU A 22 24.25 -0.51 4.61
C LEU A 22 23.58 0.11 3.39
N LEU A 23 22.69 1.08 3.59
CA LEU A 23 21.97 1.76 2.51
C LEU A 23 22.95 2.42 1.54
N GLN A 24 23.97 3.12 2.07
CA GLN A 24 24.98 3.80 1.26
C GLN A 24 25.80 2.80 0.45
N THR A 25 26.48 1.87 1.12
CA THR A 25 27.48 1.02 0.46
C THR A 25 26.86 -0.07 -0.41
N ARG A 26 25.78 -0.71 0.07
CA ARG A 26 25.20 -1.87 -0.60
C ARG A 26 24.17 -1.49 -1.68
N TYR A 27 23.52 -0.34 -1.54
CA TYR A 27 22.39 0.04 -2.41
C TYR A 27 22.64 1.28 -3.25
N LEU A 28 23.19 2.35 -2.68
CA LEU A 28 23.40 3.61 -3.39
C LEU A 28 24.69 3.59 -4.20
N ASP A 29 25.83 3.29 -3.58
CA ASP A 29 27.15 3.26 -4.26
C ASP A 29 27.18 2.15 -5.34
N SER A 30 26.49 1.05 -5.12
CA SER A 30 26.35 -0.01 -6.13
C SER A 30 25.37 0.31 -7.26
N GLY A 31 24.69 1.47 -7.20
CA GLY A 31 23.68 1.88 -8.18
C GLY A 31 22.39 1.07 -8.18
N LYS A 32 22.16 0.23 -7.16
CA LYS A 32 20.93 -0.58 -7.06
C LYS A 32 19.69 0.28 -6.83
N LEU A 33 19.80 1.29 -5.94
CA LEU A 33 18.73 2.24 -5.70
C LEU A 33 19.14 3.65 -6.17
N PRO A 34 18.20 4.47 -6.67
CA PRO A 34 18.48 5.87 -7.03
C PRO A 34 18.66 6.75 -5.81
N ASN A 35 17.93 6.45 -4.76
CA ASN A 35 17.89 7.18 -3.49
C ASN A 35 17.32 6.29 -2.38
N ALA A 36 17.45 6.74 -1.16
CA ALA A 36 16.87 6.13 0.02
C ALA A 36 16.52 7.22 1.05
N GLN A 37 15.37 7.07 1.70
CA GLN A 37 14.98 7.86 2.84
C GLN A 37 14.39 6.90 3.88
N LEU A 38 14.93 6.94 5.11
CA LEU A 38 14.53 6.05 6.20
C LEU A 38 14.17 6.86 7.44
N LEU A 39 12.95 6.66 7.94
CA LEU A 39 12.47 7.23 9.19
C LEU A 39 12.10 6.09 10.14
N ILE A 40 12.65 6.13 11.36
CA ILE A 40 12.35 5.19 12.46
C ILE A 40 11.85 5.99 13.66
N ALA A 41 10.75 5.54 14.25
CA ALA A 41 10.15 6.19 15.40
C ALA A 41 9.72 5.18 16.46
N ARG A 42 9.75 5.58 17.74
CA ARG A 42 9.16 4.86 18.86
C ARG A 42 8.23 5.79 19.63
N ASP A 43 7.05 5.30 20.01
CA ASP A 43 6.01 6.09 20.67
C ASP A 43 5.62 7.39 19.91
N GLY A 44 5.79 7.40 18.59
CA GLY A 44 5.58 8.57 17.74
C GLY A 44 6.74 9.57 17.72
N GLU A 45 7.77 9.39 18.54
CA GLU A 45 8.98 10.22 18.54
C GLU A 45 9.98 9.71 17.50
N VAL A 46 10.44 10.57 16.60
CA VAL A 46 11.41 10.19 15.57
C VAL A 46 12.79 10.05 16.20
N LEU A 47 13.36 8.84 16.09
CA LEU A 47 14.68 8.49 16.63
C LEU A 47 15.77 8.54 15.57
N HIS A 48 15.40 8.31 14.33
CA HIS A 48 16.32 8.28 13.20
C HIS A 48 15.62 8.76 11.95
N PHE A 49 16.26 9.65 11.21
CA PHE A 49 15.80 10.08 9.90
C PHE A 49 17.00 10.37 9.01
N SER A 50 17.23 9.52 8.06
CA SER A 50 18.29 9.65 7.08
C SER A 50 17.76 9.71 5.65
N HIS A 51 18.53 10.34 4.78
CA HIS A 51 18.23 10.44 3.36
C HIS A 51 19.52 10.60 2.55
N ALA A 52 19.62 9.91 1.42
CA ALA A 52 20.76 9.96 0.52
C ALA A 52 20.38 9.57 -0.90
N GLY A 53 21.26 9.89 -1.85
CA GLY A 53 21.07 9.62 -3.27
C GLY A 53 20.34 10.74 -4.03
N ALA A 54 20.15 10.56 -5.33
CA ALA A 54 19.60 11.57 -6.22
C ALA A 54 18.09 11.64 -6.17
N ALA A 55 17.53 12.82 -5.93
CA ALA A 55 16.11 13.06 -6.12
C ALA A 55 15.74 13.02 -7.61
N ARG A 56 16.59 13.59 -8.45
CA ARG A 56 16.45 13.63 -9.92
C ARG A 56 17.79 13.43 -10.60
N GLU A 57 17.75 12.92 -11.83
CA GLU A 57 18.94 12.75 -12.66
C GLU A 57 19.67 14.08 -12.89
N GLY A 58 20.97 14.15 -12.53
CA GLY A 58 21.77 15.36 -12.63
C GLY A 58 21.35 16.51 -11.71
N GLY A 59 20.44 16.25 -10.76
CA GLY A 59 19.82 17.26 -9.91
C GLY A 59 20.18 17.15 -8.43
N LYS A 60 19.25 17.63 -7.61
CA LYS A 60 19.36 17.62 -6.14
C LYS A 60 19.40 16.21 -5.58
N THR A 61 20.02 16.06 -4.41
CA THR A 61 19.84 14.92 -3.54
C THR A 61 18.46 14.94 -2.89
N VAL A 62 17.96 13.78 -2.45
CA VAL A 62 16.75 13.72 -1.62
C VAL A 62 16.98 14.46 -0.31
N ASP A 63 15.94 15.09 0.19
CA ASP A 63 15.88 15.82 1.45
C ASP A 63 14.64 15.45 2.25
N GLU A 64 14.47 16.03 3.46
CA GLU A 64 13.29 15.78 4.33
C GLU A 64 11.95 16.03 3.63
N GLY A 65 11.91 16.96 2.68
CA GLY A 65 10.72 17.37 1.96
C GLY A 65 10.48 16.65 0.65
N SER A 66 11.34 15.71 0.27
CA SER A 66 11.23 14.99 -1.00
C SER A 66 9.91 14.20 -1.10
N LEU A 67 9.28 14.27 -2.26
CA LEU A 67 8.01 13.61 -2.56
C LEU A 67 8.26 12.30 -3.30
N PHE A 68 7.57 11.25 -2.87
CA PHE A 68 7.69 9.90 -3.42
C PHE A 68 6.32 9.37 -3.85
N ARG A 69 6.24 8.67 -4.96
CA ARG A 69 5.07 7.89 -5.34
C ARG A 69 5.01 6.69 -4.41
N ILE A 70 4.01 6.66 -3.52
CA ILE A 70 3.93 5.62 -2.48
C ILE A 70 3.21 4.36 -2.96
N ALA A 71 2.63 4.40 -4.16
CA ALA A 71 1.93 3.28 -4.78
C ALA A 71 1.01 2.56 -3.75
N SER A 72 1.20 1.26 -3.56
CA SER A 72 0.30 0.45 -2.72
C SER A 72 0.31 0.79 -1.23
N MET A 73 1.19 1.69 -0.76
CA MET A 73 1.01 2.28 0.58
C MET A 73 -0.24 3.19 0.65
N THR A 74 -0.91 3.45 -0.47
CA THR A 74 -2.25 4.06 -0.52
C THR A 74 -3.33 3.16 0.08
N LYS A 75 -3.20 1.83 -0.04
CA LYS A 75 -4.22 0.85 0.39
C LYS A 75 -4.64 0.95 1.85
N PRO A 76 -3.71 1.05 2.81
CA PRO A 76 -4.06 1.27 4.21
C PRO A 76 -4.91 2.51 4.44
N ILE A 77 -4.62 3.60 3.72
CA ILE A 77 -5.37 4.86 3.83
C ILE A 77 -6.80 4.67 3.32
N THR A 78 -6.98 3.98 2.20
CA THR A 78 -8.30 3.64 1.63
C THR A 78 -9.09 2.73 2.57
N SER A 79 -8.42 1.76 3.19
CA SER A 79 -9.04 0.85 4.15
C SER A 79 -9.48 1.60 5.42
N VAL A 80 -8.66 2.52 5.94
CA VAL A 80 -9.04 3.43 7.03
C VAL A 80 -10.24 4.28 6.63
N ALA A 81 -10.24 4.87 5.44
CA ALA A 81 -11.37 5.67 4.93
C ALA A 81 -12.68 4.86 4.91
N PHE A 82 -12.64 3.62 4.43
CA PHE A 82 -13.79 2.74 4.46
C PHE A 82 -14.25 2.42 5.89
N MET A 83 -13.33 2.10 6.79
CA MET A 83 -13.67 1.79 8.18
C MET A 83 -14.24 3.00 8.95
N MET A 84 -13.92 4.23 8.55
CA MET A 84 -14.60 5.44 9.07
C MET A 84 -16.09 5.43 8.72
N LEU A 85 -16.47 4.95 7.53
CA LEU A 85 -17.87 4.83 7.13
C LEU A 85 -18.58 3.69 7.87
N VAL A 86 -17.86 2.62 8.19
CA VAL A 86 -18.36 1.53 9.05
C VAL A 86 -18.67 2.07 10.45
N GLU A 87 -17.79 2.87 11.06
CA GLU A 87 -18.02 3.49 12.36
C GLU A 87 -19.19 4.47 12.38
N GLN A 88 -19.52 5.06 11.22
CA GLN A 88 -20.68 5.94 11.07
C GLN A 88 -21.99 5.14 10.86
N GLY A 89 -21.92 3.81 10.81
CA GLY A 89 -23.09 2.96 10.58
C GLY A 89 -23.66 3.03 9.15
N LEU A 90 -22.91 3.58 8.20
CA LEU A 90 -23.35 3.74 6.81
C LEU A 90 -23.22 2.45 6.00
N VAL A 91 -22.34 1.56 6.41
CA VAL A 91 -22.05 0.28 5.76
C VAL A 91 -21.43 -0.68 6.78
N ALA A 92 -21.52 -1.98 6.55
CA ALA A 92 -20.87 -3.00 7.37
C ALA A 92 -19.81 -3.76 6.54
N VAL A 93 -18.82 -4.36 7.20
CA VAL A 93 -17.75 -5.11 6.52
C VAL A 93 -18.28 -6.35 5.78
N ASP A 94 -19.36 -6.95 6.24
CA ASP A 94 -20.02 -8.10 5.64
C ASP A 94 -21.12 -7.75 4.61
N THR A 95 -21.35 -6.45 4.36
CA THR A 95 -22.29 -5.99 3.34
C THR A 95 -21.90 -6.58 1.97
N PRO A 96 -22.83 -7.21 1.23
CA PRO A 96 -22.58 -7.65 -0.14
C PRO A 96 -22.22 -6.46 -1.05
N VAL A 97 -21.16 -6.61 -1.83
CA VAL A 97 -20.69 -5.55 -2.75
C VAL A 97 -21.79 -5.02 -3.66
N PRO A 98 -22.68 -5.86 -4.24
CA PRO A 98 -23.76 -5.37 -5.11
C PRO A 98 -24.77 -4.42 -4.44
N HIS A 99 -24.84 -4.37 -3.11
CA HIS A 99 -25.70 -3.39 -2.43
C HIS A 99 -25.18 -1.95 -2.56
N VAL A 100 -23.88 -1.77 -2.79
CA VAL A 100 -23.24 -0.46 -2.98
C VAL A 100 -22.85 -0.25 -4.44
N LEU A 101 -22.39 -1.31 -5.10
CA LEU A 101 -21.92 -1.35 -6.49
C LEU A 101 -22.77 -2.38 -7.26
N PRO A 102 -23.99 -2.01 -7.70
CA PRO A 102 -24.93 -2.93 -8.35
C PRO A 102 -24.39 -3.54 -9.64
N GLU A 103 -23.35 -2.96 -10.23
CA GLU A 103 -22.65 -3.48 -11.40
C GLU A 103 -22.12 -4.90 -11.17
N PHE A 104 -21.78 -5.27 -9.94
CA PHE A 104 -21.27 -6.61 -9.57
C PHE A 104 -22.38 -7.64 -9.29
N LYS A 105 -23.67 -7.31 -9.53
CA LYS A 105 -24.79 -8.18 -9.16
C LYS A 105 -24.73 -9.56 -9.80
N ASP A 106 -24.37 -9.62 -11.08
CA ASP A 106 -24.39 -10.85 -11.87
C ASP A 106 -22.98 -11.37 -12.21
N ILE A 107 -21.95 -10.88 -11.49
CA ILE A 107 -20.58 -11.30 -11.74
C ILE A 107 -20.39 -12.79 -11.41
N GLY A 108 -19.88 -13.55 -12.40
CA GLY A 108 -19.57 -14.96 -12.24
C GLY A 108 -18.08 -15.24 -12.05
N VAL A 109 -17.77 -16.49 -11.70
CA VAL A 109 -16.40 -17.01 -11.65
C VAL A 109 -16.01 -17.58 -13.01
N TYR A 110 -14.82 -17.27 -13.46
CA TYR A 110 -14.25 -17.79 -14.70
C TYR A 110 -14.30 -19.33 -14.78
N ASN A 111 -14.79 -19.84 -15.90
CA ASN A 111 -14.87 -21.27 -16.21
C ASN A 111 -14.31 -21.60 -17.60
N GLY A 112 -13.99 -20.60 -18.42
CA GLY A 112 -13.40 -20.76 -19.74
C GLY A 112 -13.52 -19.52 -20.60
N GLY A 113 -12.95 -19.52 -21.81
CA GLY A 113 -12.99 -18.40 -22.74
C GLY A 113 -11.89 -17.35 -22.51
N GLY A 114 -12.04 -16.18 -23.14
CA GLY A 114 -11.04 -15.11 -23.22
C GLY A 114 -10.16 -15.23 -24.45
N GLY A 115 -9.32 -14.21 -24.72
CA GLY A 115 -8.46 -14.20 -25.93
C GLY A 115 -9.25 -14.11 -27.24
N GLY A 116 -10.32 -13.30 -27.26
CA GLY A 116 -11.20 -13.14 -28.44
C GLY A 116 -12.41 -14.06 -28.46
N VAL A 117 -12.53 -14.99 -27.49
CA VAL A 117 -13.71 -15.84 -27.31
C VAL A 117 -14.48 -15.35 -26.05
N PRO A 118 -15.81 -15.29 -26.08
CA PRO A 118 -16.59 -14.88 -24.91
C PRO A 118 -16.24 -15.69 -23.66
N PHE A 119 -16.25 -15.03 -22.51
CA PHE A 119 -16.06 -15.71 -21.24
C PHE A 119 -17.24 -16.63 -20.92
N VAL A 120 -16.91 -17.82 -20.44
CA VAL A 120 -17.86 -18.75 -19.82
C VAL A 120 -17.68 -18.64 -18.31
N THR A 121 -18.77 -18.46 -17.60
CA THR A 121 -18.76 -18.31 -16.15
C THR A 121 -19.60 -19.38 -15.44
N LYS A 122 -19.32 -19.56 -14.17
CA LYS A 122 -20.16 -20.30 -13.22
C LYS A 122 -20.54 -19.38 -12.06
N PRO A 123 -21.65 -19.66 -11.35
CA PRO A 123 -22.00 -18.88 -10.17
C PRO A 123 -20.89 -18.85 -9.11
N THR A 124 -20.85 -17.79 -8.32
CA THR A 124 -20.03 -17.73 -7.11
C THR A 124 -20.63 -18.66 -6.04
N ALA A 125 -19.78 -19.27 -5.20
CA ALA A 125 -20.24 -20.07 -4.07
C ALA A 125 -20.90 -19.17 -3.00
N GLU A 126 -20.31 -17.99 -2.79
CA GLU A 126 -20.79 -16.96 -1.86
C GLU A 126 -20.76 -15.59 -2.56
N PRO A 127 -21.63 -14.65 -2.20
CA PRO A 127 -21.58 -13.30 -2.75
C PRO A 127 -20.30 -12.60 -2.31
N MET A 128 -19.73 -11.76 -3.19
CA MET A 128 -18.62 -10.87 -2.86
C MET A 128 -19.07 -9.87 -1.79
N ARG A 129 -18.37 -9.81 -0.66
CA ARG A 129 -18.63 -8.86 0.44
C ARG A 129 -17.52 -7.81 0.51
N LEU A 130 -17.79 -6.68 1.16
CA LEU A 130 -16.83 -5.60 1.32
C LEU A 130 -15.56 -6.03 2.07
N ILE A 131 -15.66 -6.99 2.99
CA ILE A 131 -14.49 -7.59 3.64
C ILE A 131 -13.56 -8.30 2.64
N ASP A 132 -14.11 -8.86 1.55
CA ASP A 132 -13.31 -9.56 0.54
C ASP A 132 -12.47 -8.58 -0.28
N LEU A 133 -12.94 -7.32 -0.44
CA LEU A 133 -12.15 -6.23 -1.02
C LEU A 133 -11.02 -5.80 -0.10
N LEU A 134 -11.29 -5.66 1.21
CA LEU A 134 -10.31 -5.25 2.22
C LEU A 134 -9.15 -6.23 2.36
N ARG A 135 -9.40 -7.52 2.22
CA ARG A 135 -8.42 -8.59 2.44
C ARG A 135 -7.96 -9.31 1.18
N HIS A 136 -8.29 -8.79 -0.02
CA HIS A 136 -7.91 -9.35 -1.32
C HIS A 136 -8.41 -10.81 -1.55
N THR A 137 -9.57 -11.17 -1.04
CA THR A 137 -10.21 -12.47 -1.29
C THR A 137 -11.41 -12.39 -2.23
N ALA A 138 -11.57 -11.27 -2.94
CA ALA A 138 -12.72 -10.99 -3.79
C ALA A 138 -12.75 -11.76 -5.12
N GLY A 139 -11.66 -12.42 -5.50
CA GLY A 139 -11.53 -13.06 -6.83
C GLY A 139 -11.08 -12.13 -7.95
N LEU A 140 -10.74 -10.88 -7.63
CA LEU A 140 -10.17 -9.90 -8.54
C LEU A 140 -8.66 -10.12 -8.73
N THR A 141 -8.07 -9.49 -9.76
CA THR A 141 -6.65 -9.60 -10.09
C THR A 141 -6.01 -8.23 -10.40
N TYR A 142 -4.78 -8.23 -10.87
CA TYR A 142 -4.08 -7.11 -11.51
C TYR A 142 -3.62 -7.49 -12.90
N SER A 143 -3.62 -6.56 -13.84
CA SER A 143 -3.17 -6.74 -15.23
C SER A 143 -1.73 -7.24 -15.35
N PHE A 144 -0.85 -6.85 -14.43
CA PHE A 144 0.57 -7.19 -14.46
C PHE A 144 0.89 -8.62 -13.97
N GLN A 145 -0.08 -9.40 -13.53
CA GLN A 145 0.15 -10.76 -13.03
C GLN A 145 0.54 -11.75 -14.14
N ASN A 146 0.09 -11.54 -15.37
CA ASN A 146 0.47 -12.29 -16.58
C ASN A 146 0.33 -13.83 -16.43
N ARG A 147 -0.79 -14.32 -15.88
CA ARG A 147 -0.99 -15.75 -15.62
C ARG A 147 -2.34 -16.32 -16.01
N SER A 148 -3.30 -15.45 -16.41
CA SER A 148 -4.67 -15.89 -16.72
C SER A 148 -5.28 -15.05 -17.85
N ASN A 149 -6.37 -15.58 -18.46
CA ASN A 149 -7.17 -14.82 -19.41
C ASN A 149 -7.88 -13.62 -18.76
N ILE A 150 -8.07 -13.64 -17.44
CA ILE A 150 -8.68 -12.54 -16.70
C ILE A 150 -7.72 -11.34 -16.63
N ASP A 151 -6.46 -11.57 -16.23
CA ASP A 151 -5.49 -10.48 -16.23
C ASP A 151 -5.14 -9.98 -17.63
N ALA A 152 -5.23 -10.86 -18.66
CA ALA A 152 -5.12 -10.45 -20.05
C ALA A 152 -6.26 -9.49 -20.45
N ALA A 153 -7.51 -9.79 -20.06
CA ALA A 153 -8.63 -8.89 -20.31
C ALA A 153 -8.49 -7.55 -19.60
N TYR A 154 -7.91 -7.53 -18.38
CA TYR A 154 -7.59 -6.27 -17.69
C TYR A 154 -6.57 -5.43 -18.47
N ARG A 155 -5.55 -6.06 -19.11
CA ARG A 155 -4.58 -5.36 -19.98
C ARG A 155 -5.24 -4.81 -21.24
N GLU A 156 -6.03 -5.64 -21.92
CA GLU A 156 -6.76 -5.26 -23.15
C GLU A 156 -7.73 -4.11 -22.89
N GLY A 157 -8.51 -4.20 -21.79
CA GLY A 157 -9.44 -3.16 -21.35
C GLY A 157 -8.76 -1.95 -20.71
N LYS A 158 -7.44 -1.97 -20.52
CA LYS A 158 -6.67 -0.90 -19.84
C LYS A 158 -7.29 -0.49 -18.50
N ILE A 159 -7.78 -1.48 -17.75
CA ILE A 159 -8.57 -1.30 -16.52
C ILE A 159 -7.83 -0.39 -15.53
N GLU A 160 -6.51 -0.57 -15.35
CA GLU A 160 -5.69 0.14 -14.37
C GLU A 160 -4.97 1.36 -14.96
N ASN A 161 -5.45 1.94 -16.06
CA ASN A 161 -4.81 3.13 -16.65
C ASN A 161 -5.23 4.40 -15.90
N TRP A 162 -4.49 4.76 -14.85
CA TRP A 162 -4.82 5.87 -13.96
C TRP A 162 -4.99 7.22 -14.66
N HIS A 163 -4.21 7.49 -15.72
CA HIS A 163 -4.18 8.81 -16.36
C HIS A 163 -4.99 8.91 -17.67
N GLY A 164 -5.23 7.80 -18.34
CA GLY A 164 -5.88 7.81 -19.66
C GLY A 164 -7.06 6.84 -19.82
N GLY A 165 -7.41 6.11 -18.76
CA GLY A 165 -8.48 5.11 -18.74
C GLY A 165 -9.84 5.65 -18.29
N HIS A 166 -10.48 4.91 -17.41
CA HIS A 166 -11.76 5.20 -16.79
C HIS A 166 -11.62 6.15 -15.59
N ASP A 167 -12.68 6.84 -15.21
CA ASP A 167 -12.87 7.32 -13.84
C ASP A 167 -13.30 6.17 -12.93
N LEU A 168 -13.56 6.42 -11.65
CA LEU A 168 -13.91 5.34 -10.70
C LEU A 168 -15.19 4.60 -11.07
N ASP A 169 -16.21 5.30 -11.58
CA ASP A 169 -17.47 4.65 -11.96
C ASP A 169 -17.32 3.83 -13.26
N GLY A 170 -16.63 4.39 -14.26
CA GLY A 170 -16.28 3.67 -15.48
C GLY A 170 -15.33 2.48 -15.23
N PHE A 171 -14.43 2.58 -14.26
CA PHE A 171 -13.58 1.49 -13.83
C PHE A 171 -14.40 0.34 -13.23
N VAL A 172 -15.35 0.64 -12.34
CA VAL A 172 -16.23 -0.36 -11.72
C VAL A 172 -17.09 -1.05 -12.80
N ALA A 173 -17.68 -0.27 -13.73
CA ALA A 173 -18.48 -0.80 -14.81
C ALA A 173 -17.66 -1.72 -15.73
N ALA A 174 -16.48 -1.27 -16.17
CA ALA A 174 -15.61 -2.08 -17.03
C ALA A 174 -15.10 -3.36 -16.33
N LEU A 175 -14.84 -3.27 -15.03
CA LEU A 175 -14.38 -4.41 -14.23
C LEU A 175 -15.46 -5.47 -14.05
N ALA A 176 -16.73 -5.06 -13.90
CA ALA A 176 -17.86 -5.94 -13.71
C ALA A 176 -18.19 -6.81 -14.95
N GLU A 177 -17.71 -6.42 -16.13
CA GLU A 177 -17.85 -7.22 -17.37
C GLU A 177 -16.83 -8.39 -17.44
N ILE A 178 -15.86 -8.44 -16.54
CA ILE A 178 -14.78 -9.44 -16.54
C ILE A 178 -15.00 -10.39 -15.35
N PRO A 179 -14.99 -11.72 -15.56
CA PRO A 179 -15.25 -12.69 -14.49
C PRO A 179 -14.21 -12.62 -13.37
N LEU A 180 -14.59 -13.10 -12.19
CA LEU A 180 -13.66 -13.35 -11.08
C LEU A 180 -12.76 -14.55 -11.38
N GLU A 181 -11.51 -14.52 -10.95
CA GLU A 181 -10.60 -15.67 -11.08
C GLU A 181 -11.00 -16.87 -10.21
N PHE A 182 -11.63 -16.61 -9.08
CA PHE A 182 -12.12 -17.62 -8.13
C PHE A 182 -13.30 -17.07 -7.31
N SER A 183 -14.02 -17.97 -6.65
CA SER A 183 -15.13 -17.57 -5.79
C SER A 183 -14.64 -16.77 -4.57
N PRO A 184 -15.32 -15.66 -4.21
CA PRO A 184 -14.94 -14.85 -3.06
C PRO A 184 -14.73 -15.69 -1.79
N GLY A 185 -13.69 -15.38 -1.04
CA GLY A 185 -13.31 -16.06 0.19
C GLY A 185 -12.50 -17.36 0.02
N THR A 186 -12.34 -17.91 -1.19
CA THR A 186 -11.70 -19.22 -1.39
C THR A 186 -10.16 -19.17 -1.57
N ALA A 187 -9.64 -18.01 -1.95
CA ALA A 187 -8.20 -17.78 -2.11
C ALA A 187 -7.86 -16.32 -1.83
N TRP A 188 -6.59 -16.04 -1.68
CA TRP A 188 -6.05 -14.68 -1.65
C TRP A 188 -5.39 -14.36 -2.99
N ASN A 189 -5.69 -13.21 -3.56
CA ASN A 189 -5.03 -12.71 -4.75
C ASN A 189 -4.88 -11.20 -4.70
N TYR A 190 -3.65 -10.74 -4.72
CA TYR A 190 -3.36 -9.30 -4.76
C TYR A 190 -3.98 -8.66 -6.00
N SER A 191 -4.79 -7.63 -5.84
CA SER A 191 -5.71 -7.19 -6.89
C SER A 191 -6.10 -5.73 -6.79
N VAL A 192 -6.87 -5.26 -7.77
CA VAL A 192 -7.54 -3.95 -7.81
C VAL A 192 -8.68 -3.82 -6.76
N ALA A 193 -8.83 -4.78 -5.85
CA ALA A 193 -9.91 -4.77 -4.86
C ALA A 193 -9.95 -3.47 -4.04
N THR A 194 -8.79 -2.87 -3.72
CA THR A 194 -8.76 -1.60 -2.99
C THR A 194 -9.12 -0.39 -3.85
N ASP A 195 -8.98 -0.47 -5.18
CA ASP A 195 -9.52 0.53 -6.10
C ASP A 195 -11.06 0.47 -6.11
N VAL A 196 -11.63 -0.74 -6.13
CA VAL A 196 -13.08 -0.97 -5.96
C VAL A 196 -13.55 -0.47 -4.59
N LEU A 197 -12.76 -0.69 -3.53
CA LEU A 197 -13.05 -0.14 -2.20
C LEU A 197 -13.05 1.39 -2.20
N GLY A 198 -12.18 2.02 -2.99
CA GLY A 198 -12.19 3.47 -3.23
C GLY A 198 -13.50 3.96 -3.84
N ALA A 199 -14.05 3.22 -4.81
CA ALA A 199 -15.37 3.51 -5.38
C ALA A 199 -16.49 3.34 -4.33
N VAL A 200 -16.40 2.33 -3.46
CA VAL A 200 -17.33 2.18 -2.33
C VAL A 200 -17.27 3.39 -1.40
N VAL A 201 -16.05 3.85 -1.03
CA VAL A 201 -15.90 5.05 -0.20
C VAL A 201 -16.54 6.27 -0.86
N GLN A 202 -16.30 6.48 -2.16
CA GLN A 202 -16.91 7.58 -2.92
C GLN A 202 -18.45 7.52 -2.90
N ARG A 203 -19.03 6.38 -3.22
CA ARG A 203 -20.50 6.23 -3.31
C ARG A 203 -21.19 6.32 -1.95
N VAL A 204 -20.64 5.67 -0.93
CA VAL A 204 -21.25 5.66 0.40
C VAL A 204 -21.15 7.03 1.07
N SER A 205 -20.03 7.74 0.88
CA SER A 205 -19.81 9.06 1.48
C SER A 205 -20.46 10.21 0.70
N GLY A 206 -20.73 10.02 -0.59
CA GLY A 206 -21.17 11.07 -1.51
C GLY A 206 -20.09 12.11 -1.84
N LEU A 207 -18.82 11.85 -1.46
CA LEU A 207 -17.68 12.73 -1.74
C LEU A 207 -16.72 12.06 -2.74
N PRO A 208 -16.14 12.81 -3.70
CA PRO A 208 -15.02 12.30 -4.48
C PRO A 208 -13.92 11.74 -3.57
N LEU A 209 -13.29 10.64 -3.96
CA LEU A 209 -12.34 9.91 -3.11
C LEU A 209 -11.16 10.80 -2.64
N ASP A 210 -10.63 11.63 -3.54
CA ASP A 210 -9.56 12.58 -3.22
C ASP A 210 -10.01 13.62 -2.19
N GLN A 211 -11.25 14.11 -2.28
CA GLN A 211 -11.81 15.07 -1.33
C GLN A 211 -12.09 14.40 0.03
N PHE A 212 -12.56 13.14 0.01
CA PHE A 212 -12.73 12.39 1.26
C PHE A 212 -11.39 12.26 2.00
N PHE A 213 -10.34 11.80 1.31
CA PHE A 213 -9.01 11.66 1.91
C PHE A 213 -8.48 13.00 2.42
N LYS A 214 -8.56 14.05 1.59
CA LYS A 214 -8.07 15.38 1.93
C LYS A 214 -8.74 15.94 3.18
N THR A 215 -10.07 15.86 3.26
CA THR A 215 -10.83 16.52 4.33
C THR A 215 -10.96 15.67 5.59
N ARG A 216 -11.02 14.34 5.44
CA ARG A 216 -11.34 13.45 6.55
C ARG A 216 -10.10 12.75 7.15
N ILE A 217 -8.98 12.71 6.42
CA ILE A 217 -7.75 12.05 6.87
C ILE A 217 -6.57 13.02 6.84
N PHE A 218 -6.23 13.59 5.68
CA PHE A 218 -4.98 14.35 5.54
C PHE A 218 -5.01 15.67 6.31
N ALA A 219 -6.09 16.44 6.24
CA ALA A 219 -6.20 17.72 6.96
C ALA A 219 -6.19 17.51 8.48
N PRO A 220 -7.00 16.60 9.09
CA PRO A 220 -6.95 16.32 10.51
C PRO A 220 -5.57 15.83 10.99
N LEU A 221 -4.92 14.95 10.20
CA LEU A 221 -3.58 14.44 10.50
C LEU A 221 -2.46 15.42 10.11
N LYS A 222 -2.76 16.59 9.56
CA LYS A 222 -1.78 17.57 9.06
C LYS A 222 -0.79 16.98 8.05
N MET A 223 -1.23 16.03 7.23
CA MET A 223 -0.49 15.43 6.12
C MET A 223 -0.55 16.37 4.90
N LYS A 224 0.29 17.40 4.92
CA LYS A 224 0.24 18.53 3.96
C LYS A 224 0.86 18.23 2.61
N ASP A 225 1.56 17.11 2.52
CA ASP A 225 2.35 16.68 1.37
C ASP A 225 1.93 15.31 0.85
N THR A 226 0.62 14.98 1.03
CA THR A 226 0.02 13.73 0.55
C THR A 226 -1.14 14.05 -0.39
N PHE A 227 -1.08 13.57 -1.65
CA PHE A 227 -2.06 13.93 -2.69
C PHE A 227 -2.08 12.90 -3.83
N PHE A 228 -3.20 12.89 -4.60
CA PHE A 228 -3.29 12.23 -5.90
C PHE A 228 -2.68 13.09 -7.04
N GLN A 229 -2.70 14.41 -6.89
CA GLN A 229 -2.08 15.36 -7.80
C GLN A 229 -1.08 16.23 -7.03
N VAL A 230 0.18 16.21 -7.43
CA VAL A 230 1.19 17.08 -6.84
C VAL A 230 0.91 18.54 -7.24
N PRO A 231 0.72 19.45 -6.26
CA PRO A 231 0.49 20.86 -6.56
C PRO A 231 1.66 21.46 -7.35
N LYS A 232 1.36 22.37 -8.30
CA LYS A 232 2.37 23.01 -9.18
C LYS A 232 3.57 23.58 -8.42
N GLY A 233 3.30 24.22 -7.26
CA GLY A 233 4.38 24.79 -6.40
C GLY A 233 5.21 23.77 -5.63
N LYS A 234 4.90 22.46 -5.73
CA LYS A 234 5.63 21.37 -5.05
C LYS A 234 6.25 20.37 -6.01
N ILE A 235 6.08 20.56 -7.32
CA ILE A 235 6.58 19.61 -8.33
C ILE A 235 8.10 19.45 -8.27
N ASP A 236 8.82 20.49 -7.88
CA ASP A 236 10.30 20.46 -7.75
C ASP A 236 10.80 19.51 -6.65
N ARG A 237 9.91 19.09 -5.75
CA ARG A 237 10.19 18.13 -4.68
C ARG A 237 9.94 16.68 -5.10
N LEU A 238 9.24 16.45 -6.23
CA LEU A 238 8.91 15.11 -6.69
C LEU A 238 10.14 14.44 -7.30
N THR A 239 10.50 13.28 -6.77
CA THR A 239 11.65 12.48 -7.21
C THR A 239 11.42 11.85 -8.57
N ASP A 240 12.49 11.52 -9.30
CA ASP A 240 12.43 10.63 -10.46
C ASP A 240 12.13 9.20 -10.01
N CYS A 241 11.40 8.47 -10.83
CA CYS A 241 11.03 7.09 -10.58
C CYS A 241 11.55 6.18 -11.70
N TYR A 242 12.06 5.02 -11.32
CA TYR A 242 12.73 4.10 -12.24
C TYR A 242 12.12 2.71 -12.20
N THR A 243 12.32 1.97 -13.28
CA THR A 243 12.07 0.53 -13.34
C THR A 243 13.31 -0.21 -13.82
N LEU A 244 13.57 -1.40 -13.29
CA LEU A 244 14.63 -2.28 -13.80
C LEU A 244 14.05 -3.18 -14.88
N ILE A 245 14.62 -3.11 -16.06
CA ILE A 245 14.26 -3.99 -17.20
C ILE A 245 15.42 -4.96 -17.45
N PRO A 246 15.19 -6.27 -17.45
CA PRO A 246 16.21 -7.25 -17.78
C PRO A 246 16.91 -6.92 -19.11
N GLY A 247 18.24 -6.94 -19.11
CA GLY A 247 19.06 -6.61 -20.27
C GLY A 247 19.19 -5.12 -20.61
N LYS A 248 18.38 -4.24 -20.01
CA LYS A 248 18.47 -2.77 -20.23
C LYS A 248 18.92 -2.00 -18.99
N GLY A 249 18.93 -2.65 -17.82
CA GLY A 249 19.24 -1.99 -16.56
C GLY A 249 18.12 -1.08 -16.05
N ARG A 250 18.49 -0.07 -15.28
CA ARG A 250 17.57 0.91 -14.70
C ARG A 250 17.15 1.94 -15.77
N VAL A 251 15.86 2.00 -16.07
CA VAL A 251 15.26 2.97 -17.02
C VAL A 251 14.29 3.89 -16.31
N MET A 252 14.11 5.10 -16.84
CA MET A 252 13.15 6.07 -16.33
C MET A 252 11.72 5.53 -16.49
N TYR A 253 10.98 5.44 -15.38
CA TYR A 253 9.56 5.10 -15.37
C TYR A 253 8.69 6.34 -15.45
N ASP A 254 8.99 7.36 -14.62
CA ASP A 254 8.28 8.63 -14.58
C ASP A 254 9.22 9.73 -14.05
N ARG A 255 9.44 10.75 -14.86
CA ARG A 255 10.34 11.86 -14.54
C ARG A 255 9.64 12.84 -13.61
N GLY A 256 10.29 13.24 -12.51
CA GLY A 256 9.69 14.12 -11.51
C GLY A 256 9.30 15.51 -12.05
N ALA A 257 10.05 16.03 -13.01
CA ALA A 257 9.84 17.38 -13.57
C ALA A 257 8.56 17.51 -14.41
N ASP A 258 8.22 16.48 -15.18
CA ASP A 258 7.07 16.40 -16.09
C ASP A 258 6.16 15.21 -15.80
N SER A 259 6.16 14.80 -14.54
CA SER A 259 5.46 13.62 -14.03
C SER A 259 3.98 13.60 -14.38
N ALA A 260 3.48 12.39 -14.66
CA ALA A 260 2.05 12.13 -14.79
C ALA A 260 1.27 12.58 -13.53
N TRP A 261 1.86 12.47 -12.34
CA TRP A 261 1.26 12.95 -11.08
C TRP A 261 1.18 14.48 -10.93
N SER A 262 1.69 15.27 -11.88
CA SER A 262 1.46 16.72 -11.95
C SER A 262 0.02 17.07 -12.38
N ARG A 263 -0.73 16.10 -12.88
CA ARG A 263 -2.13 16.24 -13.31
C ARG A 263 -3.03 15.32 -12.50
N MET A 264 -4.28 15.74 -12.30
CA MET A 264 -5.26 14.89 -11.63
C MET A 264 -5.46 13.60 -12.45
N PRO A 265 -5.29 12.41 -11.85
CA PRO A 265 -5.55 11.17 -12.56
C PRO A 265 -7.04 11.07 -12.90
N LYS A 266 -7.37 10.42 -14.02
CA LYS A 266 -8.75 10.13 -14.36
C LYS A 266 -9.32 9.07 -13.42
N LEU A 267 -8.57 8.00 -13.18
CA LEU A 267 -8.85 7.03 -12.14
C LEU A 267 -8.14 7.44 -10.85
N VAL A 268 -8.89 7.98 -9.90
CA VAL A 268 -8.41 8.25 -8.53
C VAL A 268 -8.24 6.91 -7.82
N SER A 269 -7.06 6.32 -7.98
CA SER A 269 -6.78 4.95 -7.53
C SER A 269 -6.62 4.85 -6.02
N GLY A 270 -7.61 4.25 -5.35
CA GLY A 270 -7.53 3.88 -3.93
C GLY A 270 -6.48 2.79 -3.65
N GLY A 271 -6.07 2.06 -4.69
CA GLY A 271 -5.06 1.00 -4.61
C GLY A 271 -3.61 1.47 -4.77
N GLY A 272 -3.36 2.70 -5.29
CA GLY A 272 -1.97 3.05 -5.60
C GLY A 272 -1.67 4.49 -6.01
N GLY A 273 -2.65 5.39 -6.04
CA GLY A 273 -2.52 6.68 -6.70
C GLY A 273 -1.75 7.77 -5.96
N LEU A 274 -1.44 7.62 -4.67
CA LEU A 274 -0.90 8.70 -3.85
C LEU A 274 0.60 8.94 -4.03
N VAL A 275 0.94 10.21 -3.88
CA VAL A 275 2.29 10.72 -3.60
C VAL A 275 2.32 11.19 -2.15
N SER A 276 3.44 11.00 -1.44
CA SER A 276 3.60 11.42 -0.04
C SER A 276 5.06 11.72 0.30
N THR A 277 5.31 12.16 1.52
CA THR A 277 6.63 12.23 2.17
C THR A 277 6.73 11.20 3.28
N ALA A 278 7.95 10.87 3.72
CA ALA A 278 8.14 10.01 4.88
C ALA A 278 7.53 10.62 6.16
N LEU A 279 7.60 11.95 6.30
CA LEU A 279 7.05 12.67 7.45
C LEU A 279 5.52 12.61 7.51
N ASP A 280 4.83 12.78 6.38
CA ASP A 280 3.37 12.65 6.35
C ASP A 280 2.93 11.20 6.63
N TYR A 281 3.63 10.23 6.04
CA TYR A 281 3.31 8.84 6.27
C TYR A 281 3.64 8.39 7.71
N HIS A 282 4.69 8.96 8.32
CA HIS A 282 4.96 8.79 9.75
C HIS A 282 3.80 9.29 10.62
N ARG A 283 3.16 10.42 10.27
CA ARG A 283 1.96 10.89 11.00
C ARG A 283 0.81 9.89 10.90
N PHE A 284 0.61 9.30 9.73
CA PHE A 284 -0.37 8.23 9.55
C PHE A 284 -0.03 6.99 10.41
N ASN A 285 1.24 6.56 10.42
CA ASN A 285 1.70 5.46 11.26
C ASN A 285 1.52 5.76 12.76
N THR A 286 1.80 7.00 13.19
CA THR A 286 1.64 7.41 14.60
C THR A 286 0.18 7.42 15.02
N MET A 287 -0.73 7.86 14.13
CA MET A 287 -2.17 7.76 14.35
C MET A 287 -2.60 6.30 14.53
N LEU A 288 -2.11 5.39 13.71
CA LEU A 288 -2.37 3.95 13.83
C LEU A 288 -1.80 3.39 15.15
N LEU A 289 -0.54 3.72 15.46
CA LEU A 289 0.13 3.28 16.70
C LEU A 289 -0.61 3.73 17.98
N ASN A 290 -1.22 4.91 17.93
CA ASN A 290 -1.99 5.48 19.04
C ASN A 290 -3.47 5.04 19.06
N GLY A 291 -3.81 3.98 18.34
CA GLY A 291 -5.16 3.44 18.37
C GLY A 291 -6.21 4.27 17.62
N GLY A 292 -5.77 4.99 16.58
CA GLY A 292 -6.64 5.75 15.67
C GLY A 292 -6.70 7.25 15.92
N GLU A 293 -5.79 7.81 16.72
CA GLU A 293 -5.79 9.23 17.12
C GLU A 293 -4.39 9.86 17.01
N LEU A 294 -4.32 11.12 16.58
CA LEU A 294 -3.09 11.92 16.60
C LEU A 294 -3.43 13.41 16.79
N ASP A 295 -2.70 14.10 17.67
CA ASP A 295 -2.85 15.54 17.95
C ASP A 295 -4.32 15.97 18.25
N GLY A 296 -5.09 15.13 18.94
CA GLY A 296 -6.50 15.35 19.25
C GLY A 296 -7.47 15.04 18.09
N ALA A 297 -6.97 14.69 16.91
CA ALA A 297 -7.79 14.24 15.79
C ALA A 297 -8.00 12.73 15.84
N ARG A 298 -9.21 12.29 16.15
CA ARG A 298 -9.63 10.89 16.10
C ARG A 298 -10.09 10.54 14.70
N ILE A 299 -9.36 9.65 14.04
CA ILE A 299 -9.67 9.13 12.70
C ILE A 299 -10.49 7.84 12.80
N LEU A 300 -10.10 6.94 13.71
CA LEU A 300 -10.79 5.69 14.00
C LEU A 300 -10.90 5.45 15.51
N GLY A 301 -11.87 4.65 15.90
CA GLY A 301 -11.95 4.11 17.24
C GLY A 301 -10.92 3.00 17.48
N ARG A 302 -10.41 2.91 18.69
CA ARG A 302 -9.39 1.92 19.08
C ARG A 302 -9.80 0.48 18.78
N LYS A 303 -11.08 0.14 18.96
CA LYS A 303 -11.58 -1.23 18.72
C LYS A 303 -11.72 -1.56 17.22
N THR A 304 -12.04 -0.55 16.42
CA THR A 304 -12.08 -0.69 14.95
C THR A 304 -10.69 -0.96 14.40
N LEU A 305 -9.69 -0.20 14.86
CA LEU A 305 -8.31 -0.45 14.45
C LEU A 305 -7.81 -1.82 14.93
N ALA A 306 -8.12 -2.21 16.17
CA ALA A 306 -7.79 -3.55 16.69
C ALA A 306 -8.46 -4.66 15.88
N LEU A 307 -9.66 -4.43 15.33
CA LEU A 307 -10.30 -5.35 14.39
C LEU A 307 -9.51 -5.39 13.08
N MET A 308 -9.15 -4.24 12.50
CA MET A 308 -8.43 -4.17 11.22
C MET A 308 -7.09 -4.91 11.23
N THR A 309 -6.41 -4.92 12.36
CA THR A 309 -5.05 -5.47 12.52
C THR A 309 -5.02 -6.91 13.02
N GLN A 310 -6.14 -7.65 12.93
CA GLN A 310 -6.18 -9.09 13.13
C GLN A 310 -6.05 -9.83 11.80
N ASN A 311 -5.64 -11.09 11.84
CA ASN A 311 -5.66 -11.96 10.67
C ASN A 311 -7.10 -12.34 10.31
N HIS A 312 -7.60 -11.82 9.18
CA HIS A 312 -8.94 -12.05 8.63
C HIS A 312 -8.97 -13.07 7.49
N LEU A 313 -7.87 -13.73 7.18
CA LEU A 313 -7.88 -14.79 6.18
C LEU A 313 -8.77 -15.95 6.65
N PRO A 314 -9.55 -16.57 5.75
CA PRO A 314 -10.36 -17.73 6.07
C PRO A 314 -9.56 -18.80 6.81
N GLY A 315 -10.11 -19.33 7.90
CA GLY A 315 -9.45 -20.32 8.75
C GLY A 315 -8.20 -19.81 9.47
N LYS A 316 -8.00 -18.48 9.59
CA LYS A 316 -6.76 -17.86 10.09
C LYS A 316 -5.51 -18.40 9.37
N SER A 317 -5.64 -18.64 8.09
CA SER A 317 -4.56 -19.11 7.21
C SER A 317 -3.48 -18.06 7.03
N ASP A 318 -2.38 -18.38 6.39
CA ASP A 318 -1.35 -17.44 5.99
C ASP A 318 -1.33 -17.23 4.47
N LEU A 319 -0.61 -16.18 4.04
CA LEU A 319 -0.50 -15.84 2.63
C LEU A 319 0.24 -16.93 1.82
N ALA A 320 1.16 -17.66 2.43
CA ALA A 320 1.87 -18.74 1.73
C ALA A 320 0.91 -19.87 1.33
N THR A 321 -0.10 -20.13 2.15
CA THR A 321 -1.11 -21.17 1.91
C THR A 321 -2.21 -20.73 0.94
N MET A 322 -2.69 -19.47 1.06
CA MET A 322 -3.87 -19.00 0.33
C MET A 322 -3.59 -18.28 -0.98
N SER A 323 -2.37 -17.78 -1.18
CA SER A 323 -2.06 -16.93 -2.34
C SER A 323 -2.06 -17.68 -3.66
N LYS A 324 -2.66 -17.06 -4.67
CA LYS A 324 -2.52 -17.45 -6.08
C LYS A 324 -1.22 -16.96 -6.70
N SER A 325 -0.69 -15.83 -6.21
CA SER A 325 0.61 -15.28 -6.60
C SER A 325 1.17 -14.41 -5.49
N LEU A 326 2.48 -14.47 -5.31
CA LEU A 326 3.20 -13.72 -4.30
C LEU A 326 4.16 -12.75 -4.98
N PHE A 327 4.10 -11.47 -4.58
CA PHE A 327 4.98 -10.39 -5.01
C PHE A 327 5.88 -9.98 -3.85
N SER A 328 6.56 -10.94 -3.24
CA SER A 328 7.40 -10.70 -2.08
C SER A 328 8.83 -11.14 -2.36
N GLU A 329 9.76 -10.43 -1.79
CA GLU A 329 11.18 -10.75 -1.72
C GLU A 329 11.50 -11.92 -0.74
N ALA A 330 10.49 -12.35 0.01
CA ALA A 330 10.61 -13.41 1.01
C ALA A 330 9.37 -14.32 1.02
N SER A 331 9.49 -15.46 1.67
CA SER A 331 8.33 -16.32 1.98
C SER A 331 7.31 -15.53 2.79
N ASN A 332 6.03 -15.70 2.47
CA ASN A 332 4.92 -15.14 3.24
C ASN A 332 4.34 -16.14 4.26
N ALA A 333 5.10 -17.20 4.60
CA ALA A 333 4.75 -18.09 5.69
C ALA A 333 4.69 -17.30 7.01
N GLY A 334 3.67 -17.58 7.82
CA GLY A 334 3.44 -16.84 9.07
C GLY A 334 2.91 -15.42 8.90
N THR A 335 2.60 -15.00 7.67
CA THR A 335 2.02 -13.71 7.37
C THR A 335 0.53 -13.87 7.08
N GLY A 336 -0.32 -13.33 7.96
CA GLY A 336 -1.75 -13.18 7.73
C GLY A 336 -2.10 -11.90 6.98
N PHE A 337 -3.39 -11.65 6.79
CA PHE A 337 -3.88 -10.41 6.20
C PHE A 337 -5.08 -9.87 6.96
N GLY A 338 -4.98 -8.63 7.38
CA GLY A 338 -6.04 -7.91 8.06
C GLY A 338 -6.95 -7.14 7.10
N LEU A 339 -7.58 -6.09 7.58
CA LEU A 339 -8.40 -5.20 6.77
C LEU A 339 -7.53 -4.07 6.21
N GLY A 340 -6.74 -4.39 5.16
CA GLY A 340 -5.87 -3.46 4.45
C GLY A 340 -4.38 -3.51 4.82
N PHE A 341 -3.96 -4.48 5.64
CA PHE A 341 -2.57 -4.67 6.09
C PHE A 341 -2.18 -6.15 6.02
N ALA A 342 -0.92 -6.45 5.70
CA ALA A 342 -0.31 -7.71 6.07
C ALA A 342 -0.02 -7.71 7.57
N ILE A 343 -0.16 -8.85 8.21
CA ILE A 343 -0.02 -9.04 9.66
C ILE A 343 1.05 -10.10 9.92
N THR A 344 2.03 -9.80 10.77
CA THR A 344 2.91 -10.82 11.33
C THR A 344 2.10 -11.69 12.31
N ASP A 345 1.66 -12.87 11.87
CA ASP A 345 0.82 -13.77 12.66
C ASP A 345 1.66 -14.82 13.42
N ASP A 346 2.74 -15.30 12.80
CA ASP A 346 3.70 -16.24 13.40
C ASP A 346 5.13 -15.80 13.08
N VAL A 347 5.78 -15.17 14.05
CA VAL A 347 7.15 -14.61 13.90
C VAL A 347 8.16 -15.68 13.50
N ALA A 348 8.08 -16.89 14.09
CA ALA A 348 9.03 -17.96 13.80
C ALA A 348 8.94 -18.40 12.32
N LYS A 349 7.74 -18.50 11.77
CA LYS A 349 7.54 -18.84 10.36
C LYS A 349 8.00 -17.73 9.40
N THR A 350 7.92 -16.46 9.77
CA THR A 350 8.44 -15.37 8.93
C THR A 350 9.95 -15.38 8.79
N MET A 351 10.65 -15.98 9.76
CA MET A 351 12.12 -15.98 9.86
C MET A 351 12.73 -14.57 9.87
N VAL A 352 11.99 -13.59 10.38
CA VAL A 352 12.43 -12.19 10.50
C VAL A 352 12.06 -11.70 11.91
N PRO A 353 12.97 -11.04 12.64
CA PRO A 353 12.64 -10.44 13.92
C PRO A 353 11.43 -9.51 13.83
N GLY A 354 10.59 -9.50 14.85
CA GLY A 354 9.39 -8.68 14.94
C GLY A 354 8.47 -9.17 16.05
N SER A 355 7.30 -8.55 16.15
CA SER A 355 6.27 -8.93 17.11
C SER A 355 5.07 -9.55 16.40
N GLN A 356 4.42 -10.53 17.04
CA GLN A 356 3.10 -10.96 16.61
C GLN A 356 2.13 -9.77 16.68
N GLY A 357 1.35 -9.56 15.62
CA GLY A 357 0.44 -8.42 15.50
C GLY A 357 1.08 -7.16 14.90
N GLU A 358 2.37 -7.18 14.55
CA GLU A 358 2.96 -6.16 13.70
C GLU A 358 2.24 -6.15 12.34
N TYR A 359 1.93 -4.97 11.82
CA TYR A 359 1.27 -4.81 10.53
C TYR A 359 2.03 -3.86 9.62
N TYR A 360 1.95 -4.15 8.32
CA TYR A 360 2.80 -3.49 7.34
C TYR A 360 2.22 -3.60 5.93
N TRP A 361 2.80 -2.82 5.02
CA TRP A 361 2.67 -2.98 3.58
C TRP A 361 3.83 -2.26 2.88
N GLY A 362 3.80 -2.27 1.54
CA GLY A 362 4.77 -1.55 0.73
C GLY A 362 4.23 -1.17 -0.64
N GLY A 363 4.98 -0.35 -1.37
CA GLY A 363 4.67 0.09 -2.71
C GLY A 363 5.51 -0.60 -3.78
N MET A 364 5.01 -0.61 -5.02
CA MET A 364 5.71 -1.20 -6.18
C MET A 364 7.05 -0.52 -6.50
N PHE A 365 7.24 0.70 -6.01
CA PHE A 365 8.50 1.45 -6.17
C PHE A 365 9.47 1.23 -5.00
N SER A 366 9.36 0.08 -4.31
CA SER A 366 10.18 -0.36 -3.18
C SER A 366 10.01 0.46 -1.90
N THR A 367 8.99 1.30 -1.83
CA THR A 367 8.59 1.95 -0.58
C THR A 367 8.03 0.92 0.41
N ALA A 368 8.15 1.19 1.72
CA ALA A 368 7.65 0.30 2.77
C ALA A 368 7.32 1.06 4.05
N PHE A 369 6.43 0.48 4.84
CA PHE A 369 6.23 0.87 6.23
C PHE A 369 5.90 -0.37 7.07
N PHE A 370 6.16 -0.28 8.36
CA PHE A 370 5.55 -1.15 9.37
C PHE A 370 5.19 -0.36 10.64
N VAL A 371 4.26 -0.91 11.38
CA VAL A 371 3.88 -0.47 12.72
C VAL A 371 3.86 -1.70 13.63
N ASP A 372 4.68 -1.67 14.66
CA ASP A 372 4.70 -2.67 15.72
C ASP A 372 4.03 -2.10 16.98
N PRO A 373 2.80 -2.53 17.30
CA PRO A 373 2.09 -2.03 18.47
C PRO A 373 2.64 -2.57 19.79
N VAL A 374 3.38 -3.69 19.79
CA VAL A 374 3.97 -4.29 20.98
C VAL A 374 5.19 -3.49 21.43
N GLU A 375 6.13 -3.28 20.51
CA GLU A 375 7.34 -2.49 20.77
C GLU A 375 7.11 -0.98 20.61
N ARG A 376 5.93 -0.58 20.12
CA ARG A 376 5.56 0.80 19.82
C ARG A 376 6.50 1.49 18.82
N VAL A 377 7.02 0.69 17.89
CA VAL A 377 7.96 1.12 16.86
C VAL A 377 7.26 1.24 15.52
N SER A 378 7.62 2.25 14.74
CA SER A 378 7.22 2.36 13.33
C SER A 378 8.39 2.75 12.44
N MET A 379 8.30 2.33 11.18
CA MET A 379 9.27 2.65 10.16
C MET A 379 8.56 3.13 8.89
N VAL A 380 9.19 4.10 8.20
CA VAL A 380 8.85 4.48 6.83
C VAL A 380 10.12 4.47 6.00
N PHE A 381 10.11 3.71 4.91
CA PHE A 381 11.20 3.68 3.94
C PHE A 381 10.69 4.14 2.57
N MET A 382 11.39 5.12 1.98
CA MET A 382 11.06 5.69 0.67
C MET A 382 12.22 5.54 -0.29
N THR A 383 11.93 5.10 -1.48
CA THR A 383 12.80 5.06 -2.67
C THR A 383 11.91 4.99 -3.91
N GLN A 384 12.50 4.97 -5.12
CA GLN A 384 11.70 4.99 -6.36
C GLN A 384 12.25 4.00 -7.40
N LEU A 385 12.21 2.70 -7.08
CA LEU A 385 12.61 1.64 -7.99
C LEU A 385 11.57 0.51 -8.05
N SER A 386 11.15 0.13 -9.25
CA SER A 386 10.28 -1.02 -9.54
C SER A 386 11.08 -2.13 -10.27
N PRO A 387 10.69 -3.40 -10.09
CA PRO A 387 9.75 -3.94 -9.13
C PRO A 387 10.31 -4.01 -7.69
N SER A 388 9.43 -4.01 -6.71
CA SER A 388 9.82 -3.95 -5.28
C SER A 388 10.45 -5.25 -4.76
N SER A 389 10.33 -6.34 -5.48
CA SER A 389 10.89 -7.66 -5.12
C SER A 389 12.34 -7.89 -5.57
N LEU A 390 12.99 -6.87 -6.14
CA LEU A 390 14.36 -7.00 -6.67
C LEU A 390 15.42 -7.28 -5.59
N TYR A 391 15.25 -6.67 -4.42
CA TYR A 391 16.24 -6.73 -3.35
C TYR A 391 15.56 -6.98 -2.00
N PRO A 392 16.20 -7.72 -1.06
CA PRO A 392 15.62 -8.06 0.25
C PRO A 392 15.67 -6.90 1.25
N ILE A 393 15.60 -5.65 0.77
CA ILE A 393 15.85 -4.44 1.56
C ILE A 393 14.87 -4.29 2.74
N ARG A 394 13.60 -4.65 2.55
CA ARG A 394 12.58 -4.54 3.62
C ARG A 394 12.90 -5.48 4.77
N ARG A 395 13.29 -6.71 4.46
CA ARG A 395 13.71 -7.71 5.44
C ARG A 395 14.99 -7.28 6.17
N GLU A 396 15.97 -6.76 5.43
CA GLU A 396 17.24 -6.28 6.00
C GLU A 396 17.01 -5.11 6.94
N LEU A 397 16.25 -4.09 6.50
CA LEU A 397 15.91 -2.94 7.32
C LEU A 397 15.20 -3.36 8.61
N LYS A 398 14.17 -4.20 8.50
CA LYS A 398 13.43 -4.71 9.65
C LYS A 398 14.36 -5.42 10.64
N THR A 399 15.20 -6.34 10.15
CA THR A 399 16.15 -7.07 10.99
C THR A 399 17.10 -6.14 11.73
N MET A 400 17.66 -5.13 11.06
CA MET A 400 18.61 -4.20 11.66
C MET A 400 17.95 -3.22 12.64
N ILE A 401 16.71 -2.82 12.37
CA ILE A 401 15.94 -1.95 13.29
C ILE A 401 15.69 -2.68 14.61
N TYR A 402 15.21 -3.93 14.57
CA TYR A 402 15.02 -4.72 15.79
C TYR A 402 16.34 -5.06 16.49
N ALA A 403 17.42 -5.29 15.74
CA ALA A 403 18.76 -5.48 16.33
C ALA A 403 19.33 -4.21 17.00
N ALA A 404 18.81 -3.02 16.67
CA ALA A 404 19.22 -1.78 17.32
C ALA A 404 18.46 -1.50 18.63
N MET A 405 17.45 -2.26 18.97
CA MET A 405 16.73 -2.16 20.25
C MET A 405 17.59 -2.73 21.39
N THR A 406 17.53 -2.09 22.57
CA THR A 406 18.32 -2.45 23.79
C THR A 406 17.42 -2.84 24.95
#